data_a30f1d108667238b6edc38c6a06d7bba
#
_entry.id   a30f1d108667238b6edc38c6a06d7bba
#
_cell.length_a   1.000
_cell.length_b   1.000
_cell.length_c   1.000
_cell.angle_alpha   90.00
_cell.angle_beta   90.00
_cell.angle_gamma   90.00
#
_symmetry.space_group_name_H-M   'P 1'
#
loop_
_entity.id
_entity.type
_entity.pdbx_description
1 polymer ?
#
loop_
_entity_poly.entity_id
_entity_poly.type
_entity_poly.pdbx_seq_one_letter_code
_entity_poly.pdbx_strand_id
1 'polypeptide(L)'
;MSSAYAFNRRQLLSSAVAAGALATASPALALVRSMSGEGSAIALLWARAEALKARMAPYAKAIDAAFKNTGTPGWMRLRGPANALGEERYGVLVEILKATPRSLDDLVIQSAATRDFEMIHGPRAWAHGQFDRASSEFFRAA
;
A
#
# COMPACT_ATOMS: atom_id res chain seq x y z
N MET A 1 1.35 -12.81 21.68
CA MET A 1 2.49 -11.89 21.62
C MET A 1 2.21 -10.84 20.56
N SER A 2 1.70 -9.68 20.98
CA SER A 2 1.38 -8.58 20.08
C SER A 2 2.69 -7.85 19.71
N SER A 3 3.19 -8.10 18.51
CA SER A 3 4.27 -7.32 17.95
C SER A 3 3.68 -5.94 17.57
N ALA A 4 3.85 -4.97 18.47
CA ALA A 4 3.53 -3.59 18.19
C ALA A 4 4.51 -3.10 17.09
N TYR A 5 4.05 -3.13 15.84
CA TYR A 5 4.77 -2.48 14.74
C TYR A 5 4.79 -0.98 15.02
N ALA A 6 5.89 -0.51 15.57
CA ALA A 6 6.13 0.91 15.75
C ALA A 6 6.25 1.55 14.37
N PHE A 7 5.20 2.14 13.88
CA PHE A 7 5.22 2.97 12.67
C PHE A 7 6.24 4.10 12.88
N ASN A 8 7.33 4.04 12.14
CA ASN A 8 8.35 5.08 12.21
C ASN A 8 7.83 6.34 11.49
N ARG A 9 8.10 7.51 12.06
CA ARG A 9 7.76 8.83 11.50
C ARG A 9 8.16 8.96 10.02
N ARG A 10 9.33 8.47 9.64
CA ARG A 10 9.81 8.48 8.25
C ARG A 10 8.90 7.68 7.31
N GLN A 11 8.29 6.61 7.78
CA GLN A 11 7.39 5.76 6.98
C GLN A 11 6.06 6.44 6.72
N LEU A 12 5.51 7.16 7.71
CA LEU A 12 4.30 7.96 7.53
C LEU A 12 4.53 9.14 6.59
N LEU A 13 5.67 9.82 6.71
CA LEU A 13 6.03 10.95 5.86
C LEU A 13 6.34 10.52 4.42
N SER A 14 6.99 9.38 4.22
CA SER A 14 7.23 8.83 2.89
C SER A 14 5.93 8.50 2.17
N SER A 15 4.93 7.99 2.90
CA SER A 15 3.60 7.72 2.35
C SER A 15 2.86 9.00 1.96
N ALA A 16 3.05 10.11 2.71
CA ALA A 16 2.42 11.39 2.44
C ALA A 16 3.04 12.12 1.23
N VAL A 17 4.37 12.06 1.07
CA VAL A 17 5.07 12.65 -0.07
C VAL A 17 4.72 11.93 -1.38
N ALA A 18 4.58 10.61 -1.33
CA ALA A 18 4.13 9.83 -2.49
C ALA A 18 2.68 10.18 -2.90
N ALA A 19 1.80 10.52 -1.94
CA ALA A 19 0.43 10.93 -2.24
C ALA A 19 0.33 12.31 -2.91
N GLY A 20 1.28 13.22 -2.66
CA GLY A 20 1.31 14.54 -3.30
C GLY A 20 1.82 14.53 -4.75
N ALA A 21 2.63 13.56 -5.11
CA ALA A 21 3.19 13.43 -6.47
C ALA A 21 2.34 12.54 -7.41
N LEU A 22 1.36 11.80 -6.89
CA LEU A 22 0.52 10.86 -7.64
C LEU A 22 -0.93 11.34 -7.83
N ALA A 23 -1.23 12.62 -7.59
CA ALA A 23 -2.51 13.22 -7.99
C ALA A 23 -2.67 13.28 -9.53
N THR A 24 -1.60 13.09 -10.29
CA THR A 24 -1.67 12.65 -11.68
C THR A 24 -1.73 11.12 -11.65
N ALA A 25 -2.95 10.57 -11.63
CA ALA A 25 -3.18 9.14 -11.88
C ALA A 25 -2.32 8.76 -13.09
N SER A 26 -1.35 7.87 -12.88
CA SER A 26 -0.54 7.37 -14.00
C SER A 26 -1.48 6.92 -15.09
N PRO A 27 -1.36 7.43 -16.33
CA PRO A 27 -2.25 7.02 -17.42
C PRO A 27 -2.27 5.51 -17.60
N ALA A 28 -1.23 4.79 -17.16
CA ALA A 28 -1.19 3.34 -17.09
C ALA A 28 -2.26 2.74 -16.16
N LEU A 29 -2.55 3.34 -14.99
CA LEU A 29 -3.60 2.86 -14.08
C LEU A 29 -5.01 3.20 -14.59
N ALA A 30 -5.17 4.31 -15.31
CA ALA A 30 -6.42 4.65 -15.98
C ALA A 30 -6.69 3.70 -17.16
N LEU A 31 -5.66 3.30 -17.89
CA LEU A 31 -5.75 2.33 -19.00
C LEU A 31 -6.15 0.93 -18.50
N VAL A 32 -5.58 0.48 -17.38
CA VAL A 32 -5.91 -0.78 -16.72
C VAL A 32 -7.40 -0.83 -16.32
N ARG A 33 -7.97 0.29 -15.88
CA ARG A 33 -9.39 0.39 -15.54
C ARG A 33 -10.33 0.26 -16.75
N SER A 34 -9.88 0.64 -17.93
CA SER A 34 -10.72 0.64 -19.13
C SER A 34 -10.75 -0.70 -19.86
N MET A 35 -9.82 -1.60 -19.59
CA MET A 35 -9.66 -2.86 -20.31
C MET A 35 -10.28 -4.09 -19.62
N SER A 36 -10.66 -4.01 -18.35
CA SER A 36 -11.25 -5.13 -17.62
C SER A 36 -12.74 -4.92 -17.37
N GLY A 37 -13.57 -5.58 -18.13
CA GLY A 37 -15.03 -5.52 -18.04
C GLY A 37 -15.64 -6.15 -16.78
N GLU A 38 -14.86 -6.75 -15.91
CA GLU A 38 -15.17 -7.11 -14.50
C GLU A 38 -13.85 -7.10 -13.75
N GLY A 39 -13.73 -6.20 -12.77
CA GLY A 39 -12.50 -6.02 -12.02
C GLY A 39 -12.05 -7.33 -11.36
N SER A 40 -10.82 -7.76 -11.62
CA SER A 40 -10.27 -8.94 -10.96
C SER A 40 -10.29 -8.76 -9.43
N ALA A 41 -10.29 -9.86 -8.68
CA ALA A 41 -10.21 -9.80 -7.22
C ALA A 41 -8.97 -9.00 -6.75
N ILE A 42 -7.86 -9.11 -7.47
CA ILE A 42 -6.63 -8.34 -7.20
C ILE A 42 -6.86 -6.84 -7.46
N ALA A 43 -7.57 -6.47 -8.52
CA ALA A 43 -7.89 -5.06 -8.80
C ALA A 43 -8.81 -4.46 -7.72
N LEU A 44 -9.77 -5.21 -7.18
CA LEU A 44 -10.63 -4.77 -6.09
C LEU A 44 -9.84 -4.58 -4.78
N LEU A 45 -8.94 -5.51 -4.47
CA LEU A 45 -8.04 -5.38 -3.32
C LEU A 45 -7.12 -4.17 -3.46
N TRP A 46 -6.59 -3.92 -4.66
CA TRP A 46 -5.75 -2.74 -4.92
C TRP A 46 -6.52 -1.45 -4.72
N ALA A 47 -7.76 -1.36 -5.23
CA ALA A 47 -8.61 -0.19 -5.01
C ALA A 47 -8.87 0.06 -3.52
N ARG A 48 -9.05 -1.00 -2.72
CA ARG A 48 -9.16 -0.92 -1.26
C ARG A 48 -7.85 -0.42 -0.62
N ALA A 49 -6.69 -0.93 -1.04
CA ALA A 49 -5.39 -0.49 -0.53
C ALA A 49 -5.15 1.01 -0.80
N GLU A 50 -5.50 1.50 -1.98
CA GLU A 50 -5.40 2.92 -2.34
C GLU A 50 -6.40 3.80 -1.57
N ALA A 51 -7.62 3.32 -1.34
CA ALA A 51 -8.59 4.03 -0.50
C ALA A 51 -8.10 4.16 0.95
N LEU A 52 -7.49 3.12 1.52
CA LEU A 52 -6.87 3.16 2.84
C LEU A 52 -5.70 4.14 2.88
N LYS A 53 -4.85 4.17 1.85
CA LYS A 53 -3.75 5.12 1.71
C LYS A 53 -4.26 6.56 1.70
N ALA A 54 -5.32 6.84 0.95
CA ALA A 54 -5.95 8.16 0.92
C ALA A 54 -6.51 8.57 2.29
N ARG A 55 -7.11 7.62 3.04
CA ARG A 55 -7.59 7.87 4.42
C ARG A 55 -6.47 8.10 5.42
N MET A 56 -5.28 7.58 5.19
CA MET A 56 -4.09 7.81 6.03
C MET A 56 -3.47 9.19 5.83
N ALA A 57 -3.58 9.78 4.65
CA ALA A 57 -2.92 11.03 4.29
C ALA A 57 -3.22 12.22 5.24
N PRO A 58 -4.49 12.46 5.69
CA PRO A 58 -4.78 13.51 6.66
C PRO A 58 -4.08 13.31 8.01
N TYR A 59 -3.99 12.06 8.47
CA TYR A 59 -3.30 11.74 9.72
C TYR A 59 -1.80 12.00 9.65
N ALA A 60 -1.16 11.69 8.53
CA ALA A 60 0.26 11.97 8.32
C ALA A 60 0.55 13.47 8.42
N LYS A 61 -0.27 14.31 7.77
CA LYS A 61 -0.17 15.77 7.84
C LYS A 61 -0.42 16.29 9.25
N ALA A 62 -1.46 15.80 9.92
CA ALA A 62 -1.81 16.22 11.28
C ALA A 62 -0.73 15.81 12.31
N ILE A 63 -0.15 14.63 12.17
CA ILE A 63 0.95 14.16 13.02
C ILE A 63 2.17 15.04 12.83
N ASP A 64 2.54 15.38 11.60
CA ASP A 64 3.69 16.26 11.33
C ASP A 64 3.48 17.66 11.89
N ALA A 65 2.29 18.24 11.70
CA ALA A 65 1.93 19.54 12.25
C ALA A 65 1.93 19.56 13.78
N ALA A 66 1.36 18.52 14.43
CA ALA A 66 1.34 18.42 15.88
C ALA A 66 2.76 18.25 16.45
N PHE A 67 3.62 17.50 15.77
CA PHE A 67 5.01 17.30 16.19
C PHE A 67 5.82 18.59 16.12
N LYS A 68 5.59 19.41 15.10
CA LYS A 68 6.28 20.71 14.93
C LYS A 68 5.83 21.75 15.95
N ASN A 69 4.53 21.78 16.31
CA ASN A 69 3.93 22.89 17.04
C ASN A 69 3.80 22.64 18.55
N THR A 70 3.57 21.39 18.99
CA THR A 70 3.19 21.10 20.39
C THR A 70 4.08 20.07 21.08
N GLY A 71 5.06 19.51 20.39
CA GLY A 71 5.83 18.38 20.92
C GLY A 71 5.00 17.10 21.08
N THR A 72 5.40 16.26 22.03
CA THR A 72 4.99 14.85 22.12
C THR A 72 3.47 14.57 22.33
N PRO A 73 2.68 15.33 23.12
CA PRO A 73 1.34 14.88 23.50
C PRO A 73 0.31 14.90 22.38
N GLY A 74 0.39 15.82 21.44
CA GLY A 74 -0.63 16.01 20.39
C GLY A 74 -0.63 14.91 19.34
N TRP A 75 0.53 14.47 18.89
CA TRP A 75 0.63 13.46 17.86
C TRP A 75 0.29 12.03 18.35
N MET A 76 0.44 11.76 19.63
CA MET A 76 0.13 10.45 20.21
C MET A 76 -1.35 10.08 20.05
N ARG A 77 -2.26 11.06 20.12
CA ARG A 77 -3.71 10.84 19.94
C ARG A 77 -4.06 10.42 18.50
N LEU A 78 -3.28 10.89 17.54
CA LEU A 78 -3.50 10.61 16.11
C LEU A 78 -2.88 9.26 15.70
N ARG A 79 -1.92 8.77 16.47
CA ARG A 79 -1.18 7.54 16.16
C ARG A 79 -2.05 6.29 16.15
N GLY A 80 -3.00 6.16 17.08
CA GLY A 80 -3.89 5.01 17.16
C GLY A 80 -4.68 4.78 15.86
N PRO A 81 -5.50 5.76 15.45
CA PRO A 81 -6.23 5.68 14.18
C PRO A 81 -5.33 5.49 12.95
N ALA A 82 -4.18 6.18 12.90
CA ALA A 82 -3.23 6.03 11.80
C ALA A 82 -2.64 4.61 11.72
N ASN A 83 -2.27 4.03 12.86
CA ASN A 83 -1.77 2.66 12.92
C ASN A 83 -2.84 1.64 12.51
N ALA A 84 -4.09 1.79 12.96
CA ALA A 84 -5.17 0.89 12.59
C ALA A 84 -5.39 0.85 11.07
N LEU A 85 -5.39 2.01 10.41
CA LEU A 85 -5.46 2.09 8.95
C LEU A 85 -4.23 1.46 8.27
N GLY A 86 -3.05 1.65 8.86
CA GLY A 86 -1.81 1.05 8.37
C GLY A 86 -1.81 -0.47 8.46
N GLU A 87 -2.31 -1.03 9.56
CA GLU A 87 -2.44 -2.49 9.74
C GLU A 87 -3.47 -3.08 8.77
N GLU A 88 -4.61 -2.40 8.59
CA GLU A 88 -5.61 -2.83 7.61
C GLU A 88 -5.02 -2.83 6.19
N ARG A 89 -4.32 -1.75 5.80
CA ARG A 89 -3.66 -1.66 4.50
C ARG A 89 -2.59 -2.73 4.31
N TYR A 90 -1.81 -3.01 5.35
CA TYR A 90 -0.83 -4.09 5.34
C TYR A 90 -1.48 -5.43 5.03
N GLY A 91 -2.59 -5.77 5.71
CA GLY A 91 -3.35 -6.99 5.44
C GLY A 91 -3.79 -7.10 3.98
N VAL A 92 -4.33 -6.02 3.42
CA VAL A 92 -4.75 -5.99 2.01
C VAL A 92 -3.58 -6.18 1.04
N LEU A 93 -2.43 -5.54 1.28
CA LEU A 93 -1.23 -5.73 0.45
C LEU A 93 -0.73 -7.19 0.52
N VAL A 94 -0.77 -7.82 1.69
CA VAL A 94 -0.43 -9.24 1.85
C VAL A 94 -1.38 -10.14 1.06
N GLU A 95 -2.69 -9.84 1.06
CA GLU A 95 -3.67 -10.58 0.27
C GLU A 95 -3.39 -10.46 -1.24
N ILE A 96 -3.08 -9.25 -1.73
CA ILE A 96 -2.68 -9.04 -3.13
C ILE A 96 -1.45 -9.88 -3.49
N LEU A 97 -0.41 -9.86 -2.65
CA LEU A 97 0.84 -10.57 -2.91
C LEU A 97 0.69 -12.10 -2.87
N LYS A 98 -0.30 -12.61 -2.14
CA LYS A 98 -0.60 -14.06 -2.07
C LYS A 98 -1.56 -14.53 -3.14
N ALA A 99 -2.31 -13.63 -3.76
CA ALA A 99 -3.31 -13.99 -4.77
C ALA A 99 -2.66 -14.53 -6.04
N THR A 100 -3.36 -15.43 -6.73
CA THR A 100 -2.92 -15.94 -8.03
C THR A 100 -3.34 -14.97 -9.13
N PRO A 101 -2.41 -14.38 -9.89
CA PRO A 101 -2.74 -13.47 -10.98
C PRO A 101 -3.41 -14.23 -12.13
N ARG A 102 -4.41 -13.63 -12.75
CA ARG A 102 -5.14 -14.19 -13.91
C ARG A 102 -4.90 -13.39 -15.19
N SER A 103 -4.24 -12.24 -15.08
CA SER A 103 -3.96 -11.34 -16.19
C SER A 103 -2.62 -10.64 -16.01
N LEU A 104 -2.08 -10.04 -17.06
CA LEU A 104 -0.91 -9.18 -16.98
C LEU A 104 -1.17 -7.97 -16.08
N ASP A 105 -2.40 -7.45 -16.07
CA ASP A 105 -2.80 -6.34 -15.21
C ASP A 105 -2.70 -6.73 -13.73
N ASP A 106 -3.07 -7.96 -13.37
CA ASP A 106 -2.88 -8.47 -12.01
C ASP A 106 -1.40 -8.50 -11.61
N LEU A 107 -0.51 -8.90 -12.53
CA LEU A 107 0.94 -8.87 -12.28
C LEU A 107 1.48 -7.44 -12.11
N VAL A 108 0.99 -6.47 -12.89
CA VAL A 108 1.33 -5.05 -12.75
C VAL A 108 0.92 -4.54 -11.37
N ILE A 109 -0.29 -4.89 -10.93
CA ILE A 109 -0.78 -4.54 -9.59
C ILE A 109 0.07 -5.19 -8.50
N GLN A 110 0.41 -6.47 -8.62
CA GLN A 110 1.28 -7.15 -7.65
C GLN A 110 2.67 -6.54 -7.59
N SER A 111 3.24 -6.11 -8.72
CA SER A 111 4.50 -5.38 -8.75
C SER A 111 4.41 -4.03 -8.01
N ALA A 112 3.30 -3.29 -8.20
CA ALA A 112 3.06 -2.05 -7.48
C ALA A 112 2.88 -2.28 -5.98
N ALA A 113 2.13 -3.32 -5.60
CA ALA A 113 1.91 -3.73 -4.21
C ALA A 113 3.23 -4.14 -3.53
N THR A 114 4.14 -4.82 -4.25
CA THR A 114 5.47 -5.17 -3.74
C THR A 114 6.26 -3.92 -3.40
N ARG A 115 6.31 -2.94 -4.29
CA ARG A 115 6.99 -1.65 -4.05
C ARG A 115 6.39 -0.88 -2.87
N ASP A 116 5.07 -0.80 -2.80
CA ASP A 116 4.37 -0.14 -1.69
C ASP A 116 4.66 -0.84 -0.35
N PHE A 117 4.67 -2.16 -0.35
CA PHE A 117 5.01 -2.96 0.82
C PHE A 117 6.43 -2.69 1.30
N GLU A 118 7.40 -2.62 0.40
CA GLU A 118 8.79 -2.33 0.72
C GLU A 118 9.01 -0.90 1.21
N MET A 119 8.31 0.08 0.65
CA MET A 119 8.36 1.47 1.11
C MET A 119 7.88 1.60 2.56
N ILE A 120 6.90 0.78 2.98
CA ILE A 120 6.33 0.82 4.32
C ILE A 120 7.17 0.03 5.32
N HIS A 121 7.67 -1.13 4.92
CA HIS A 121 8.28 -2.11 5.82
C HIS A 121 9.77 -2.33 5.58
N GLY A 122 10.35 -1.64 4.60
CA GLY A 122 11.71 -1.86 4.10
C GLY A 122 11.81 -3.12 3.21
N PRO A 123 12.99 -3.35 2.63
CA PRO A 123 13.20 -4.49 1.73
C PRO A 123 12.87 -5.80 2.43
N ARG A 124 11.96 -6.56 1.86
CA ARG A 124 11.52 -7.84 2.40
C ARG A 124 11.63 -8.91 1.31
N ALA A 125 12.60 -9.80 1.45
CA ALA A 125 12.79 -10.93 0.55
C ALA A 125 11.50 -11.74 0.34
N TRP A 126 10.61 -11.76 1.35
CA TRP A 126 9.32 -12.42 1.26
C TRP A 126 8.41 -11.80 0.18
N ALA A 127 8.29 -10.47 0.11
CA ALA A 127 7.41 -9.80 -0.86
C ALA A 127 7.88 -10.05 -2.30
N HIS A 128 9.19 -9.93 -2.54
CA HIS A 128 9.78 -10.30 -3.83
C HIS A 128 9.55 -11.78 -4.17
N GLY A 129 9.78 -12.68 -3.21
CA GLY A 129 9.55 -14.11 -3.42
C GLY A 129 8.10 -14.44 -3.77
N GLN A 130 7.11 -13.72 -3.22
CA GLN A 130 5.71 -13.89 -3.61
C GLN A 130 5.47 -13.43 -5.05
N PHE A 131 5.99 -12.27 -5.43
CA PHE A 131 5.86 -11.73 -6.79
C PHE A 131 6.57 -12.63 -7.82
N ASP A 132 7.79 -13.08 -7.54
CA ASP A 132 8.56 -13.96 -8.43
C ASP A 132 7.82 -15.29 -8.64
N ARG A 133 7.25 -15.85 -7.58
CA ARG A 133 6.43 -17.06 -7.66
C ARG A 133 5.19 -16.84 -8.54
N ALA A 134 4.42 -15.78 -8.25
CA ALA A 134 3.21 -15.45 -8.98
C ALA A 134 3.48 -15.24 -10.48
N SER A 135 4.54 -14.52 -10.81
CA SER A 135 4.99 -14.31 -12.18
C SER A 135 5.37 -15.61 -12.87
N SER A 136 6.14 -16.46 -12.19
CA SER A 136 6.58 -17.74 -12.73
C SER A 136 5.41 -18.69 -12.97
N GLU A 137 4.44 -18.75 -12.07
CA GLU A 137 3.22 -19.54 -12.21
C GLU A 137 2.36 -19.04 -13.37
N PHE A 138 2.18 -17.72 -13.48
CA PHE A 138 1.41 -17.10 -14.55
C PHE A 138 1.99 -17.42 -15.94
N PHE A 139 3.29 -17.19 -16.15
CA PHE A 139 3.93 -17.45 -17.46
C PHE A 139 4.11 -18.93 -17.76
N ARG A 140 4.04 -19.81 -16.78
CA ARG A 140 4.03 -21.26 -17.03
C ARG A 140 2.66 -21.79 -17.47
N ALA A 141 1.60 -21.11 -17.04
CA ALA A 141 0.21 -21.46 -17.38
C ALA A 141 -0.28 -20.86 -18.71
N ALA A 142 0.42 -19.83 -19.23
CA ALA A 142 0.12 -19.17 -20.50
C ALA A 142 0.75 -19.90 -21.67
#